data_b6ca697a360be017b4931d0c518af38f
#
_entry.id   b6ca697a360be017b4931d0c518af38f
#
_cell.length_a   1.000
_cell.length_b   1.000
_cell.length_c   1.000
_cell.angle_alpha   90.00
_cell.angle_beta   90.00
_cell.angle_gamma   90.00
#
_symmetry.space_group_name_H-M   'P 1'
#
loop_
_entity.id
_entity.type
_entity.pdbx_description
1 polymer ?
#
loop_
_entity_poly.entity_id
_entity_poly.type
_entity_poly.pdbx_seq_one_letter_code
_entity_poly.pdbx_strand_id
1 'polypeptide(L)'
;MKQACYIGIILLLQACSSTEPENSVSSSKPNERSVYSKKEEDILAFLSSEYETTVWASLVELSDWSDSLKKNEYTLLVPSDAVLRNKGLDKYQALVPLANRSELNKEIGHHLIPGRISFANLPDTVLKNVNGESLIYSSSAKKLSEFEITSVERDLQVGRIIRIR
;
A
#
# COMPACT_ATOMS: atom_id res chain seq x y z
N MET A 1 -38.88 35.01 44.19
CA MET A 1 -38.85 34.28 45.47
C MET A 1 -37.51 33.60 45.54
N LYS A 2 -36.58 34.20 46.26
CA LYS A 2 -36.05 33.73 47.55
C LYS A 2 -35.30 32.40 47.39
N GLN A 3 -34.13 32.17 47.73
CA GLN A 3 -33.02 32.66 48.58
C GLN A 3 -31.89 31.63 48.38
N ALA A 4 -30.69 31.94 48.14
CA ALA A 4 -29.61 32.42 49.01
C ALA A 4 -29.10 31.40 50.07
N CYS A 5 -27.80 31.38 50.17
CA CYS A 5 -26.92 31.10 51.30
C CYS A 5 -26.21 29.75 51.27
N TYR A 6 -25.00 29.54 51.63
CA TYR A 6 -23.88 30.36 52.17
C TYR A 6 -22.66 29.43 52.36
N ILE A 7 -21.51 29.88 52.03
CA ILE A 7 -20.25 29.93 52.78
C ILE A 7 -19.72 28.66 53.47
N GLY A 8 -18.47 28.39 53.19
CA GLY A 8 -17.60 27.54 54.01
C GLY A 8 -16.14 27.51 53.49
N ILE A 9 -15.44 28.61 53.76
CA ILE A 9 -13.96 28.70 53.69
C ILE A 9 -13.39 27.91 54.87
N ILE A 10 -12.42 27.04 54.67
CA ILE A 10 -11.33 26.81 55.64
C ILE A 10 -10.03 26.58 54.89
N LEU A 11 -9.16 27.55 55.05
CA LEU A 11 -7.71 27.50 54.80
C LEU A 11 -7.07 26.68 55.92
N LEU A 12 -6.17 25.79 55.60
CA LEU A 12 -5.07 25.44 56.49
C LEU A 12 -3.82 25.11 55.72
N LEU A 13 -2.90 26.07 55.77
CA LEU A 13 -1.49 25.92 55.48
C LEU A 13 -0.86 25.06 56.59
N GLN A 14 -0.02 24.11 56.22
CA GLN A 14 1.21 23.83 56.99
C GLN A 14 2.28 23.27 56.08
N ALA A 15 3.37 23.98 56.10
CA ALA A 15 4.67 23.62 55.55
C ALA A 15 5.46 22.79 56.61
N CYS A 16 6.39 22.02 56.11
CA CYS A 16 7.74 21.67 56.58
C CYS A 16 8.11 20.29 56.06
N SER A 17 9.09 20.23 55.27
CA SER A 17 10.57 20.26 55.51
C SER A 17 11.20 18.86 55.38
N SER A 18 12.06 18.74 54.39
CA SER A 18 13.31 18.01 54.32
C SER A 18 13.43 16.57 54.78
N THR A 19 13.75 15.69 53.87
CA THR A 19 15.06 14.94 53.88
C THR A 19 15.10 14.00 52.69
N GLU A 20 16.08 14.20 51.81
CA GLU A 20 16.60 13.11 50.98
C GLU A 20 17.40 12.14 51.86
N PRO A 21 17.43 10.86 51.44
CA PRO A 21 18.71 10.40 50.96
C PRO A 21 18.60 9.61 49.61
N GLU A 22 19.64 9.83 48.84
CA GLU A 22 20.02 9.03 47.70
C GLU A 22 19.94 7.51 47.99
N ASN A 23 19.29 6.77 47.10
CA ASN A 23 19.75 5.42 46.85
C ASN A 23 19.51 5.06 45.40
N SER A 24 20.59 4.96 44.68
CA SER A 24 20.73 4.45 43.35
C SER A 24 20.19 3.02 43.25
N VAL A 25 19.10 2.85 42.58
CA VAL A 25 18.73 1.57 41.98
C VAL A 25 18.46 1.79 40.51
N SER A 26 19.48 1.40 39.75
CA SER A 26 19.40 1.15 38.31
C SER A 26 18.20 0.23 38.06
N SER A 27 17.07 0.81 37.66
CA SER A 27 15.99 0.08 37.04
C SER A 27 16.09 0.36 35.52
N SER A 28 16.79 -0.55 34.85
CA SER A 28 16.73 -0.69 33.43
C SER A 28 15.26 -0.82 33.01
N LYS A 29 14.68 0.29 32.51
CA LYS A 29 13.46 0.22 31.73
C LYS A 29 13.72 -0.75 30.60
N PRO A 30 12.87 -1.78 30.40
CA PRO A 30 12.92 -2.54 29.17
C PRO A 30 12.69 -1.51 28.05
N ASN A 31 13.65 -1.45 27.16
CA ASN A 31 13.53 -0.77 25.90
C ASN A 31 12.29 -1.37 25.21
N GLU A 32 11.14 -0.74 25.37
CA GLU A 32 10.02 -0.95 24.49
C GLU A 32 10.49 -0.50 23.11
N ARG A 33 11.24 -1.38 22.45
CA ARG A 33 11.26 -1.40 21.02
C ARG A 33 9.78 -1.50 20.64
N SER A 34 9.24 -0.37 20.27
CA SER A 34 8.03 -0.30 19.49
C SER A 34 8.14 -1.39 18.44
N VAL A 35 7.51 -2.52 18.72
CA VAL A 35 7.20 -3.50 17.71
C VAL A 35 6.17 -2.77 16.85
N TYR A 36 6.65 -1.95 15.92
CA TYR A 36 5.86 -1.61 14.76
C TYR A 36 5.53 -2.96 14.15
N SER A 37 4.37 -3.48 14.51
CA SER A 37 3.70 -4.51 13.78
C SER A 37 3.76 -4.02 12.34
N LYS A 38 4.59 -4.66 11.51
CA LYS A 38 4.63 -4.42 10.07
C LYS A 38 3.21 -4.71 9.65
N LYS A 39 2.39 -3.65 9.53
CA LYS A 39 1.01 -3.76 9.10
C LYS A 39 1.10 -4.51 7.80
N GLU A 40 0.47 -5.67 7.76
CA GLU A 40 0.44 -6.53 6.60
C GLU A 40 -0.16 -5.70 5.47
N GLU A 41 0.72 -5.19 4.62
CA GLU A 41 0.36 -4.24 3.58
C GLU A 41 -0.13 -5.04 2.38
N ASP A 42 -1.40 -4.94 2.09
CA ASP A 42 -1.96 -5.50 0.86
C ASP A 42 -1.62 -4.61 -0.36
N ILE A 43 -1.86 -5.17 -1.56
CA ILE A 43 -1.55 -4.47 -2.82
C ILE A 43 -2.26 -3.12 -2.92
N LEU A 44 -3.52 -3.02 -2.50
CA LEU A 44 -4.30 -1.78 -2.59
C LEU A 44 -3.80 -0.73 -1.59
N ALA A 45 -3.52 -1.14 -0.34
CA ALA A 45 -2.96 -0.25 0.66
C ALA A 45 -1.61 0.31 0.22
N PHE A 46 -0.75 -0.54 -0.36
CA PHE A 46 0.52 -0.10 -0.91
C PHE A 46 0.33 0.90 -2.06
N LEU A 47 -0.48 0.57 -3.07
CA LEU A 47 -0.72 1.45 -4.22
C LEU A 47 -1.27 2.82 -3.79
N SER A 48 -2.17 2.85 -2.82
CA SER A 48 -2.78 4.08 -2.31
C SER A 48 -1.80 4.94 -1.51
N SER A 49 -0.73 4.34 -0.97
CA SER A 49 0.33 5.07 -0.26
C SER A 49 1.37 5.70 -1.19
N GLU A 50 1.41 5.28 -2.46
CA GLU A 50 2.43 5.67 -3.43
C GLU A 50 1.94 6.83 -4.31
N TYR A 51 2.57 8.00 -4.19
CA TYR A 51 2.18 9.21 -4.91
C TYR A 51 2.36 9.13 -6.44
N GLU A 52 3.21 8.22 -6.93
CA GLU A 52 3.48 8.05 -8.36
C GLU A 52 2.50 7.13 -9.10
N THR A 53 1.55 6.52 -8.39
CA THR A 53 0.62 5.53 -8.93
C THR A 53 -0.84 5.79 -8.55
N THR A 54 -1.16 7.03 -8.23
CA THR A 54 -2.49 7.41 -7.73
C THR A 54 -3.63 7.14 -8.72
N VAL A 55 -3.38 7.39 -10.00
CA VAL A 55 -4.34 7.10 -11.07
C VAL A 55 -4.55 5.59 -11.19
N TRP A 56 -3.46 4.82 -11.22
CA TRP A 56 -3.54 3.36 -11.33
C TRP A 56 -4.22 2.73 -10.10
N ALA A 57 -3.86 3.20 -8.89
CA ALA A 57 -4.50 2.77 -7.65
C ALA A 57 -6.03 2.94 -7.71
N SER A 58 -6.50 4.10 -8.15
CA SER A 58 -7.93 4.38 -8.28
C SER A 58 -8.62 3.46 -9.29
N LEU A 59 -7.97 3.16 -10.42
CA LEU A 59 -8.52 2.24 -11.42
C LEU A 59 -8.60 0.80 -10.89
N VAL A 60 -7.56 0.34 -10.19
CA VAL A 60 -7.55 -0.99 -9.56
C VAL A 60 -8.64 -1.09 -8.50
N GLU A 61 -8.80 -0.07 -7.67
CA GLU A 61 -9.84 -0.03 -6.62
C GLU A 61 -11.25 -0.08 -7.21
N LEU A 62 -11.47 0.62 -8.31
CA LEU A 62 -12.75 0.61 -9.03
C LEU A 62 -13.02 -0.69 -9.79
N SER A 63 -12.02 -1.51 -10.07
CA SER A 63 -12.20 -2.78 -10.80
C SER A 63 -12.78 -3.89 -9.92
N ASP A 64 -13.33 -4.93 -10.55
CA ASP A 64 -13.78 -6.13 -9.84
C ASP A 64 -12.61 -6.98 -9.33
N TRP A 65 -11.38 -6.66 -9.74
CA TRP A 65 -10.16 -7.31 -9.26
C TRP A 65 -9.78 -6.90 -7.85
N SER A 66 -10.29 -5.77 -7.33
CA SER A 66 -9.92 -5.24 -6.01
C SER A 66 -10.10 -6.27 -4.88
N ASP A 67 -11.21 -7.00 -4.86
CA ASP A 67 -11.46 -8.05 -3.86
C ASP A 67 -10.64 -9.32 -4.08
N SER A 68 -10.32 -9.63 -5.34
CA SER A 68 -9.48 -10.78 -5.67
C SER A 68 -8.03 -10.56 -5.27
N LEU A 69 -7.52 -9.33 -5.40
CA LEU A 69 -6.18 -8.92 -5.00
C LEU A 69 -5.92 -9.02 -3.49
N LYS A 70 -6.97 -8.95 -2.68
CA LYS A 70 -6.89 -9.13 -1.22
C LYS A 70 -6.78 -10.60 -0.79
N LYS A 71 -7.19 -11.53 -1.64
CA LYS A 71 -7.40 -12.94 -1.28
C LYS A 71 -6.46 -13.91 -1.99
N ASN A 72 -5.98 -13.51 -3.16
CA ASN A 72 -5.19 -14.38 -4.03
C ASN A 72 -3.84 -13.75 -4.36
N GLU A 73 -2.85 -14.60 -4.61
CA GLU A 73 -1.54 -14.15 -5.01
C GLU A 73 -1.49 -13.76 -6.48
N TYR A 74 -1.10 -12.52 -6.72
CA TYR A 74 -0.87 -11.98 -8.06
C TYR A 74 0.45 -11.21 -8.11
N THR A 75 1.00 -11.15 -9.31
CA THR A 75 2.00 -10.15 -9.68
C THR A 75 1.31 -9.07 -10.48
N LEU A 76 1.27 -7.86 -9.92
CA LEU A 76 0.64 -6.69 -10.55
C LEU A 76 1.70 -5.82 -11.21
N LEU A 77 1.53 -5.60 -12.51
CA LEU A 77 2.34 -4.69 -13.31
C LEU A 77 1.79 -3.27 -13.17
N VAL A 78 2.56 -2.38 -12.57
CA VAL A 78 2.09 -1.05 -12.18
C VAL A 78 2.79 0.03 -12.99
N PRO A 79 2.09 0.71 -13.92
CA PRO A 79 2.59 1.89 -14.58
C PRO A 79 2.58 3.09 -13.62
N SER A 80 3.56 3.98 -13.76
CA SER A 80 3.50 5.26 -13.05
C SER A 80 2.48 6.21 -13.70
N ASP A 81 2.02 7.20 -12.94
CA ASP A 81 1.12 8.25 -13.45
C ASP A 81 1.74 9.02 -14.63
N ALA A 82 3.08 9.13 -14.67
CA ALA A 82 3.79 9.72 -15.80
C ALA A 82 3.66 8.87 -17.07
N VAL A 83 3.75 7.55 -16.94
CA VAL A 83 3.55 6.61 -18.06
C VAL A 83 2.10 6.67 -18.56
N LEU A 84 1.13 6.72 -17.67
CA LEU A 84 -0.28 6.83 -18.03
C LEU A 84 -0.57 8.15 -18.77
N ARG A 85 0.00 9.25 -18.29
CA ARG A 85 -0.12 10.55 -18.99
C ARG A 85 0.47 10.50 -20.39
N ASN A 86 1.63 9.87 -20.57
CA ASN A 86 2.28 9.74 -21.88
C ASN A 86 1.50 8.83 -22.84
N LYS A 87 0.80 7.83 -22.32
CA LYS A 87 -0.07 6.92 -23.09
C LYS A 87 -1.47 7.49 -23.38
N GLY A 88 -1.77 8.69 -22.87
CA GLY A 88 -3.06 9.35 -22.98
C GLY A 88 -3.96 9.12 -21.77
N LEU A 89 -3.94 10.06 -20.83
CA LEU A 89 -4.73 9.98 -19.59
C LEU A 89 -6.23 9.85 -19.85
N ASP A 90 -6.73 10.50 -20.90
CA ASP A 90 -8.14 10.48 -21.29
C ASP A 90 -8.66 9.05 -21.55
N LYS A 91 -7.80 8.17 -22.11
CA LYS A 91 -8.12 6.75 -22.29
C LYS A 91 -8.46 6.08 -20.96
N TYR A 92 -7.70 6.36 -19.92
CA TYR A 92 -7.90 5.76 -18.60
C TYR A 92 -9.06 6.41 -17.85
N GLN A 93 -9.27 7.71 -18.02
CA GLN A 93 -10.43 8.40 -17.47
C GLN A 93 -11.75 7.89 -18.08
N ALA A 94 -11.74 7.50 -19.34
CA ALA A 94 -12.88 6.89 -20.00
C ALA A 94 -13.30 5.54 -19.41
N LEU A 95 -12.41 4.85 -18.66
CA LEU A 95 -12.70 3.58 -17.99
C LEU A 95 -13.43 3.74 -16.66
N VAL A 96 -13.42 4.94 -16.06
CA VAL A 96 -14.01 5.20 -14.73
C VAL A 96 -15.53 5.03 -14.68
N PRO A 97 -16.34 5.44 -15.70
CA PRO A 97 -17.78 5.24 -15.65
C PRO A 97 -18.18 3.77 -15.49
N LEU A 98 -19.21 3.52 -14.69
CA LEU A 98 -19.71 2.16 -14.44
C LEU A 98 -20.11 1.41 -15.72
N ALA A 99 -20.57 2.13 -16.74
CA ALA A 99 -20.89 1.57 -18.05
C ALA A 99 -19.69 0.89 -18.73
N ASN A 100 -18.45 1.31 -18.39
CA ASN A 100 -17.22 0.78 -18.99
C ASN A 100 -16.48 -0.17 -18.03
N ARG A 101 -17.17 -0.74 -17.05
CA ARG A 101 -16.61 -1.66 -16.06
C ARG A 101 -15.91 -2.88 -16.69
N SER A 102 -16.50 -3.40 -17.76
CA SER A 102 -15.94 -4.55 -18.49
C SER A 102 -14.58 -4.23 -19.10
N GLU A 103 -14.45 -3.06 -19.72
CA GLU A 103 -13.22 -2.56 -20.32
C GLU A 103 -12.18 -2.27 -19.23
N LEU A 104 -12.60 -1.68 -18.10
CA LEU A 104 -11.73 -1.46 -16.95
C LEU A 104 -11.18 -2.79 -16.44
N ASN A 105 -12.02 -3.79 -16.23
CA ASN A 105 -11.62 -5.10 -15.75
C ASN A 105 -10.65 -5.78 -16.72
N LYS A 106 -10.86 -5.64 -18.01
CA LYS A 106 -9.96 -6.16 -19.05
C LYS A 106 -8.61 -5.45 -19.01
N GLU A 107 -8.59 -4.12 -18.91
CA GLU A 107 -7.34 -3.34 -18.80
C GLU A 107 -6.56 -3.71 -17.54
N ILE A 108 -7.19 -3.77 -16.37
CA ILE A 108 -6.51 -4.21 -15.14
C ILE A 108 -6.06 -5.68 -15.27
N GLY A 109 -6.89 -6.56 -15.83
CA GLY A 109 -6.55 -7.96 -16.06
C GLY A 109 -5.34 -8.15 -16.97
N HIS A 110 -5.13 -7.26 -17.95
CA HIS A 110 -3.94 -7.26 -18.81
C HIS A 110 -2.65 -7.08 -18.00
N HIS A 111 -2.71 -6.36 -16.89
CA HIS A 111 -1.60 -6.07 -15.98
C HIS A 111 -1.47 -7.07 -14.81
N LEU A 112 -2.34 -8.09 -14.73
CA LEU A 112 -2.34 -9.07 -13.64
C LEU A 112 -1.80 -10.42 -14.11
N ILE A 113 -0.77 -10.93 -13.43
CA ILE A 113 -0.23 -12.27 -13.67
C ILE A 113 -0.55 -13.12 -12.45
N PRO A 114 -1.18 -14.29 -12.59
CA PRO A 114 -1.43 -15.18 -11.47
C PRO A 114 -0.13 -15.64 -10.81
N GLY A 115 -0.12 -15.65 -9.47
CA GLY A 115 1.01 -16.05 -8.67
C GLY A 115 2.03 -14.94 -8.43
N ARG A 116 3.01 -15.26 -7.61
CA ARG A 116 4.09 -14.37 -7.17
C ARG A 116 5.34 -14.58 -8.02
N ILE A 117 5.46 -13.83 -9.12
CA ILE A 117 6.56 -13.97 -10.08
C ILE A 117 7.71 -13.02 -9.71
N SER A 118 8.94 -13.56 -9.59
CA SER A 118 10.15 -12.75 -9.46
C SER A 118 10.88 -12.67 -10.79
N PHE A 119 11.12 -11.47 -11.26
CA PHE A 119 11.83 -11.23 -12.52
C PHE A 119 13.35 -11.15 -12.34
N ALA A 120 13.85 -11.14 -11.10
CA ALA A 120 15.29 -10.97 -10.80
C ALA A 120 16.17 -12.05 -11.47
N ASN A 121 15.69 -13.30 -11.46
CA ASN A 121 16.41 -14.45 -12.01
C ASN A 121 15.54 -15.28 -12.95
N LEU A 122 14.47 -14.69 -13.49
CA LEU A 122 13.59 -15.39 -14.40
C LEU A 122 14.26 -15.52 -15.77
N PRO A 123 14.39 -16.74 -16.33
CA PRO A 123 14.87 -16.90 -17.71
C PRO A 123 13.81 -16.42 -18.71
N ASP A 124 14.21 -16.32 -19.95
CA ASP A 124 13.27 -16.05 -21.05
C ASP A 124 12.14 -17.06 -21.02
N THR A 125 10.91 -16.59 -20.97
CA THR A 125 9.73 -17.43 -20.81
C THR A 125 8.47 -16.75 -21.32
N VAL A 126 7.38 -17.51 -21.36
CA VAL A 126 6.05 -17.00 -21.68
C VAL A 126 5.17 -17.14 -20.44
N LEU A 127 4.67 -16.02 -19.96
CA LEU A 127 3.71 -15.94 -18.85
C LEU A 127 2.31 -15.74 -19.41
N LYS A 128 1.30 -15.95 -18.60
CA LYS A 128 -0.10 -15.61 -18.96
C LYS A 128 -0.67 -14.65 -17.94
N ASN A 129 -1.34 -13.61 -18.43
CA ASN A 129 -2.13 -12.75 -17.57
C ASN A 129 -3.50 -13.39 -17.25
N VAL A 130 -4.29 -12.74 -16.39
CA VAL A 130 -5.60 -13.28 -16.00
C VAL A 130 -6.64 -13.25 -17.14
N ASN A 131 -6.42 -12.47 -18.20
CA ASN A 131 -7.23 -12.50 -19.42
C ASN A 131 -6.88 -13.69 -20.33
N GLY A 132 -5.83 -14.48 -19.98
CA GLY A 132 -5.35 -15.61 -20.80
C GLY A 132 -4.40 -15.20 -21.92
N GLU A 133 -4.02 -13.93 -22.03
CA GLU A 133 -3.08 -13.42 -23.03
C GLU A 133 -1.65 -13.84 -22.68
N SER A 134 -0.86 -14.18 -23.69
CA SER A 134 0.53 -14.57 -23.52
C SER A 134 1.45 -13.35 -23.47
N LEU A 135 2.23 -13.26 -22.42
CA LEU A 135 3.23 -12.21 -22.19
C LEU A 135 4.62 -12.82 -22.33
N ILE A 136 5.36 -12.40 -23.35
CA ILE A 136 6.71 -12.91 -23.62
C ILE A 136 7.71 -12.10 -22.79
N TYR A 137 8.42 -12.80 -21.91
CA TYR A 137 9.49 -12.18 -21.09
C TYR A 137 10.84 -12.41 -21.73
N SER A 138 11.62 -11.33 -21.85
CA SER A 138 13.03 -11.34 -22.22
C SER A 138 13.89 -10.81 -21.08
N SER A 139 14.70 -11.68 -20.52
CA SER A 139 15.58 -11.38 -19.38
C SER A 139 16.69 -10.39 -19.77
N SER A 140 17.23 -10.49 -20.98
CA SER A 140 18.27 -9.60 -21.48
C SER A 140 17.77 -8.18 -21.73
N ALA A 141 16.53 -8.04 -22.22
CA ALA A 141 15.91 -6.75 -22.48
C ALA A 141 15.16 -6.18 -21.25
N LYS A 142 14.95 -6.98 -20.20
CA LYS A 142 14.06 -6.69 -19.06
C LYS A 142 12.69 -6.22 -19.53
N LYS A 143 12.13 -6.94 -20.49
CA LYS A 143 10.82 -6.65 -21.08
C LYS A 143 9.87 -7.82 -20.93
N LEU A 144 8.60 -7.48 -20.70
CA LEU A 144 7.49 -8.40 -20.73
C LEU A 144 6.50 -7.92 -21.78
N SER A 145 6.57 -8.48 -22.99
CA SER A 145 5.86 -7.97 -24.18
C SER A 145 6.14 -6.48 -24.42
N GLU A 146 5.13 -5.62 -24.36
CA GLU A 146 5.25 -4.17 -24.50
C GLU A 146 5.76 -3.46 -23.24
N PHE A 147 5.73 -4.13 -22.07
CA PHE A 147 6.10 -3.54 -20.80
C PHE A 147 7.61 -3.62 -20.56
N GLU A 148 8.24 -2.50 -20.33
CA GLU A 148 9.61 -2.46 -19.84
C GLU A 148 9.63 -2.50 -18.31
N ILE A 149 10.31 -3.48 -17.72
CA ILE A 149 10.40 -3.65 -16.27
C ILE A 149 11.42 -2.68 -15.71
N THR A 150 10.95 -1.76 -14.88
CA THR A 150 11.81 -0.82 -14.16
C THR A 150 12.02 -1.36 -12.74
N SER A 151 13.07 -1.95 -12.48
CA SER A 151 13.74 -2.55 -11.31
C SER A 151 13.12 -2.53 -9.88
N VAL A 152 11.90 -2.13 -9.63
CA VAL A 152 11.34 -2.14 -8.28
C VAL A 152 10.34 -3.28 -8.13
N GLU A 153 10.85 -4.43 -7.65
CA GLU A 153 10.00 -5.49 -7.14
C GLU A 153 9.65 -5.17 -5.66
N ARG A 154 8.35 -5.13 -5.35
CA ARG A 154 7.88 -5.04 -3.98
C ARG A 154 7.13 -6.31 -3.64
N ASP A 155 7.68 -7.08 -2.70
CA ASP A 155 6.99 -8.23 -2.12
C ASP A 155 6.06 -7.75 -1.02
N LEU A 156 4.80 -8.12 -1.13
CA LEU A 156 3.74 -7.83 -0.17
C LEU A 156 3.24 -9.13 0.44
N GLN A 157 2.40 -9.07 1.44
CA GLN A 157 1.82 -10.25 2.06
C GLN A 157 1.03 -11.09 1.05
N VAL A 158 0.20 -10.45 0.26
CA VAL A 158 -0.62 -11.10 -0.77
C VAL A 158 -0.21 -10.59 -2.14
N GLY A 159 0.86 -11.18 -2.71
CA GLY A 159 1.29 -10.88 -4.06
C GLY A 159 2.54 -10.01 -4.18
N ARG A 160 2.77 -9.50 -5.38
CA ARG A 160 3.95 -8.73 -5.75
C ARG A 160 3.60 -7.57 -6.67
N ILE A 161 4.33 -6.48 -6.56
CA ILE A 161 4.22 -5.32 -7.45
C ILE A 161 5.51 -5.19 -8.25
N ILE A 162 5.34 -4.97 -9.54
CA ILE A 162 6.42 -4.70 -10.49
C ILE A 162 6.13 -3.38 -11.17
N ARG A 163 7.09 -2.45 -11.14
CA ARG A 163 6.98 -1.19 -11.87
C ARG A 163 7.31 -1.38 -13.33
N ILE A 164 6.49 -0.79 -14.19
CA ILE A 164 6.63 -0.84 -15.64
C ILE A 164 6.57 0.55 -16.29
N ARG A 165 7.09 0.66 -17.51
CA ARG A 165 6.95 1.82 -18.39
C ARG A 165 6.71 1.40 -19.85
#